data_ec58e2f1b596108a4e22ec0a3413a40d
#
_entry.id   ec58e2f1b596108a4e22ec0a3413a40d
#
_cell.length_a   1.000
_cell.length_b   1.000
_cell.length_c   1.000
_cell.angle_alpha   90.00
_cell.angle_beta   90.00
_cell.angle_gamma   90.00
#
_symmetry.space_group_name_H-M   'P 1'
#
loop_
_entity.id
_entity.type
_entity.pdbx_description
1 polymer ?
#
loop_
_entity_poly.entity_id
_entity_poly.type
_entity_poly.pdbx_seq_one_letter_code
_entity_poly.pdbx_strand_id
1 'polypeptide(L)'
;MKTSVRSNAMKSSLGMVAALALAVGAERAQANNLFGIDVSHYQGSPNWSSVHSCGAQYAFAKATEGNYYQDSSFSYNMSHGKSAGMQMGAYDFARPDLFSPATEANYFWAFAGGKIIADGHSLYPMVDFEVFNGHVGASSYTAWFNAWSSDVKAKTSHFLRPVIYASAGNGMCDLTTSCVLSAWVAHYNGENLYTGNPWDGCCSCCNYVDPCTKNGWTYWQVSSTGSICGISGNTDFDAYPLSLSLLISYQGVK
;
A
#
# COMPACT_ATOMS: atom_id res chain seq x y z
N MET A 1 -62.82 27.62 -12.02
CA MET A 1 -61.97 27.03 -10.94
C MET A 1 -60.73 26.49 -11.57
N LYS A 2 -59.59 27.18 -11.36
CA LYS A 2 -58.26 26.76 -11.84
C LYS A 2 -57.48 26.29 -10.61
N THR A 3 -57.16 25.03 -10.54
CA THR A 3 -56.30 24.44 -9.51
C THR A 3 -54.83 24.40 -10.00
N SER A 4 -54.00 25.18 -9.35
CA SER A 4 -52.56 25.24 -9.50
C SER A 4 -51.94 24.07 -8.72
N VAL A 5 -51.20 23.18 -9.41
CA VAL A 5 -50.32 22.20 -8.75
C VAL A 5 -48.91 22.77 -8.73
N ARG A 6 -48.40 23.01 -7.53
CA ARG A 6 -47.02 23.41 -7.27
C ARG A 6 -46.10 22.19 -7.39
N SER A 7 -45.10 22.28 -8.25
CA SER A 7 -43.95 21.38 -8.25
C SER A 7 -42.94 21.85 -7.18
N ASN A 8 -42.70 21.00 -6.21
CA ASN A 8 -41.61 21.17 -5.26
C ASN A 8 -40.75 19.89 -5.28
N ALA A 9 -39.51 20.13 -5.20
CA ALA A 9 -38.43 19.23 -4.82
C ALA A 9 -37.69 18.49 -5.94
N MET A 10 -36.55 19.02 -6.28
CA MET A 10 -35.31 18.24 -6.50
C MET A 10 -34.11 19.19 -6.55
N LYS A 11 -33.68 19.67 -5.40
CA LYS A 11 -32.41 20.44 -5.26
C LYS A 11 -31.70 20.09 -3.95
N SER A 12 -31.23 18.86 -3.77
CA SER A 12 -30.42 18.57 -2.58
C SER A 12 -29.33 17.50 -2.73
N SER A 13 -29.14 16.91 -3.90
CA SER A 13 -28.11 15.86 -4.04
C SER A 13 -26.80 16.26 -4.72
N LEU A 14 -26.77 17.40 -5.43
CA LEU A 14 -25.55 17.85 -6.11
C LEU A 14 -24.54 18.58 -5.20
N GLY A 15 -24.98 19.18 -4.11
CA GLY A 15 -24.13 19.97 -3.23
C GLY A 15 -23.17 19.14 -2.37
N MET A 16 -23.56 17.93 -2.01
CA MET A 16 -22.80 17.10 -1.07
C MET A 16 -21.61 16.37 -1.74
N VAL A 17 -21.79 15.96 -3.00
CA VAL A 17 -20.70 15.32 -3.77
C VAL A 17 -19.61 16.32 -4.18
N ALA A 18 -20.01 17.55 -4.51
CA ALA A 18 -19.05 18.61 -4.86
C ALA A 18 -18.24 19.08 -3.64
N ALA A 19 -18.84 19.12 -2.45
CA ALA A 19 -18.13 19.52 -1.22
C ALA A 19 -17.10 18.47 -0.78
N LEU A 20 -17.40 17.17 -0.96
CA LEU A 20 -16.48 16.09 -0.64
C LEU A 20 -15.29 16.05 -1.62
N ALA A 21 -15.53 16.28 -2.90
CA ALA A 21 -14.46 16.36 -3.91
C ALA A 21 -13.54 17.58 -3.71
N LEU A 22 -14.09 18.70 -3.24
CA LEU A 22 -13.32 19.90 -2.90
C LEU A 22 -12.49 19.73 -1.63
N ALA A 23 -12.98 18.99 -0.64
CA ALA A 23 -12.24 18.70 0.59
C ALA A 23 -11.02 17.79 0.32
N VAL A 24 -11.18 16.76 -0.51
CA VAL A 24 -10.07 15.88 -0.92
C VAL A 24 -9.03 16.63 -1.75
N GLY A 25 -9.46 17.56 -2.60
CA GLY A 25 -8.56 18.41 -3.39
C GLY A 25 -7.82 19.45 -2.54
N ALA A 26 -8.42 19.96 -1.48
CA ALA A 26 -7.79 20.93 -0.57
C ALA A 26 -6.78 20.28 0.37
N GLU A 27 -7.02 19.03 0.82
CA GLU A 27 -6.06 18.32 1.66
C GLU A 27 -4.77 17.92 0.88
N ARG A 28 -4.87 17.61 -0.42
CA ARG A 28 -3.69 17.35 -1.25
C ARG A 28 -2.78 18.58 -1.43
N ALA A 29 -3.29 19.77 -1.30
CA ALA A 29 -2.53 21.01 -1.51
C ALA A 29 -1.72 21.44 -0.28
N GLN A 30 -1.84 20.78 0.88
CA GLN A 30 -1.30 21.28 2.15
C GLN A 30 -0.75 20.22 3.12
N ALA A 31 -0.78 18.94 2.78
CA ALA A 31 -0.27 17.90 3.66
C ALA A 31 1.11 17.40 3.19
N ASN A 32 2.08 17.40 4.09
CA ASN A 32 3.29 16.60 3.92
C ASN A 32 2.91 15.13 3.79
N ASN A 33 3.69 14.38 3.01
CA ASN A 33 3.54 12.93 2.97
C ASN A 33 3.63 12.35 4.39
N LEU A 34 2.81 11.35 4.66
CA LEU A 34 2.83 10.63 5.92
C LEU A 34 4.04 9.67 5.93
N PHE A 35 4.79 9.67 7.03
CA PHE A 35 5.96 8.82 7.19
C PHE A 35 5.57 7.42 7.66
N GLY A 36 6.11 6.41 6.99
CA GLY A 36 6.04 5.00 7.33
C GLY A 36 7.35 4.28 7.14
N ILE A 37 7.36 2.99 7.46
CA ILE A 37 8.51 2.10 7.30
C ILE A 37 8.05 0.73 6.82
N ASP A 38 8.97 -0.04 6.23
CA ASP A 38 8.75 -1.47 6.12
C ASP A 38 9.87 -2.27 6.79
N VAL A 39 9.53 -3.48 7.27
CA VAL A 39 10.38 -4.30 8.10
C VAL A 39 10.20 -5.79 7.82
N SER A 40 11.23 -6.55 8.16
CA SER A 40 11.23 -8.01 8.19
C SER A 40 12.00 -8.51 9.42
N HIS A 41 12.38 -9.79 9.43
CA HIS A 41 13.28 -10.33 10.45
C HIS A 41 14.63 -9.62 10.52
N TYR A 42 15.06 -8.91 9.47
CA TYR A 42 16.32 -8.16 9.45
C TYR A 42 16.37 -7.03 10.48
N GLN A 43 15.24 -6.44 10.83
CA GLN A 43 15.13 -5.39 11.85
C GLN A 43 14.99 -5.97 13.27
N GLY A 44 14.96 -7.30 13.41
CA GLY A 44 14.91 -8.00 14.70
C GLY A 44 13.61 -7.75 15.46
N SER A 45 13.74 -7.15 16.64
CA SER A 45 12.60 -6.83 17.53
C SER A 45 12.51 -5.33 17.76
N PRO A 46 11.91 -4.54 16.87
CA PRO A 46 11.78 -3.10 17.00
C PRO A 46 11.08 -2.68 18.30
N ASN A 47 11.57 -1.61 18.92
CA ASN A 47 10.79 -0.92 19.93
C ASN A 47 9.73 -0.04 19.26
N TRP A 48 8.57 -0.60 19.01
CA TRP A 48 7.51 0.05 18.23
C TRP A 48 6.99 1.35 18.86
N SER A 49 7.00 1.47 20.18
CA SER A 49 6.66 2.74 20.85
C SER A 49 7.67 3.84 20.52
N SER A 50 8.95 3.50 20.45
CA SER A 50 9.99 4.44 20.02
C SER A 50 9.85 4.78 18.53
N VAL A 51 9.62 3.78 17.68
CA VAL A 51 9.39 3.97 16.25
C VAL A 51 8.24 4.97 16.01
N HIS A 52 7.10 4.76 16.66
CA HIS A 52 5.95 5.67 16.56
C HIS A 52 6.27 7.06 17.10
N SER A 53 6.96 7.17 18.24
CA SER A 53 7.37 8.46 18.82
C SER A 53 8.34 9.23 17.92
N CYS A 54 9.11 8.54 17.09
CA CYS A 54 10.00 9.15 16.11
C CYS A 54 9.30 9.51 14.77
N GLY A 55 7.98 9.41 14.71
CA GLY A 55 7.16 9.98 13.64
C GLY A 55 6.58 8.99 12.65
N ALA A 56 7.00 7.71 12.64
CA ALA A 56 6.37 6.72 11.78
C ALA A 56 4.92 6.46 12.22
N GLN A 57 3.98 6.55 11.28
CA GLN A 57 2.55 6.39 11.56
C GLN A 57 2.01 5.05 11.07
N TYR A 58 2.68 4.43 10.12
CA TYR A 58 2.32 3.12 9.60
C TYR A 58 3.57 2.28 9.33
N ALA A 59 3.38 0.97 9.23
CA ALA A 59 4.42 0.07 8.79
C ALA A 59 3.87 -1.14 8.04
N PHE A 60 4.71 -1.69 7.15
CA PHE A 60 4.47 -2.99 6.54
C PHE A 60 5.47 -4.01 7.06
N ALA A 61 4.97 -5.19 7.41
CA ALA A 61 5.79 -6.28 7.91
C ALA A 61 5.79 -7.47 6.94
N LYS A 62 6.99 -7.97 6.57
CA LYS A 62 7.10 -9.20 5.79
C LYS A 62 6.36 -10.32 6.51
N ALA A 63 5.48 -11.00 5.80
CA ALA A 63 4.80 -12.18 6.29
C ALA A 63 5.37 -13.45 5.67
N THR A 64 5.40 -13.51 4.33
CA THR A 64 5.81 -14.71 3.60
C THR A 64 6.72 -14.38 2.44
N GLU A 65 7.35 -15.42 1.89
CA GLU A 65 7.98 -15.41 0.58
C GLU A 65 7.62 -16.72 -0.13
N GLY A 66 7.01 -16.60 -1.31
CA GLY A 66 6.51 -17.73 -2.05
C GLY A 66 5.58 -18.61 -1.20
N ASN A 67 5.76 -19.93 -1.28
CA ASN A 67 5.08 -20.87 -0.39
C ASN A 67 6.02 -21.67 0.53
N TYR A 68 7.22 -21.13 0.80
CA TYR A 68 8.26 -21.86 1.54
C TYR A 68 8.83 -21.13 2.75
N TYR A 69 8.61 -19.81 2.86
CA TYR A 69 9.17 -19.02 3.94
C TYR A 69 8.08 -18.25 4.69
N GLN A 70 8.19 -18.25 6.01
CA GLN A 70 7.40 -17.42 6.92
C GLN A 70 8.36 -16.57 7.75
N ASP A 71 8.13 -15.27 7.76
CA ASP A 71 8.99 -14.34 8.51
C ASP A 71 8.78 -14.52 10.02
N SER A 72 9.86 -14.85 10.73
CA SER A 72 9.81 -15.15 12.17
C SER A 72 9.42 -13.94 13.03
N SER A 73 9.64 -12.71 12.54
CA SER A 73 9.30 -11.47 13.24
C SER A 73 7.90 -10.96 12.94
N PHE A 74 7.20 -11.55 11.95
CA PHE A 74 5.88 -11.07 11.49
C PHE A 74 4.89 -10.89 12.63
N SER A 75 4.69 -11.94 13.42
CA SER A 75 3.69 -11.92 14.50
C SER A 75 4.02 -10.88 15.58
N TYR A 76 5.31 -10.73 15.90
CA TYR A 76 5.81 -9.70 16.80
C TYR A 76 5.54 -8.31 16.25
N ASN A 77 5.98 -8.04 15.01
CA ASN A 77 5.83 -6.75 14.36
C ASN A 77 4.38 -6.30 14.29
N MET A 78 3.49 -7.15 13.79
CA MET A 78 2.06 -6.85 13.71
C MET A 78 1.44 -6.52 15.06
N SER A 79 1.72 -7.34 16.08
CA SER A 79 1.08 -7.17 17.39
C SER A 79 1.62 -5.94 18.14
N HIS A 80 2.94 -5.74 18.15
CA HIS A 80 3.55 -4.64 18.88
C HIS A 80 3.40 -3.29 18.17
N GLY A 81 3.43 -3.28 16.82
CA GLY A 81 3.15 -2.08 16.05
C GLY A 81 1.73 -1.56 16.29
N LYS A 82 0.72 -2.44 16.22
CA LYS A 82 -0.67 -2.08 16.56
C LYS A 82 -0.82 -1.60 18.01
N SER A 83 -0.19 -2.29 18.94
CA SER A 83 -0.21 -1.90 20.36
C SER A 83 0.45 -0.54 20.63
N ALA A 84 1.39 -0.13 19.79
CA ALA A 84 1.99 1.20 19.81
C ALA A 84 1.14 2.28 19.11
N GLY A 85 0.00 1.93 18.55
CA GLY A 85 -0.92 2.86 17.87
C GLY A 85 -0.65 3.04 16.37
N MET A 86 0.26 2.26 15.79
CA MET A 86 0.57 2.33 14.36
C MET A 86 -0.46 1.59 13.50
N GLN A 87 -0.59 2.02 12.25
CA GLN A 87 -1.29 1.26 11.22
C GLN A 87 -0.34 0.21 10.63
N MET A 88 -0.74 -1.07 10.70
CA MET A 88 0.14 -2.19 10.33
C MET A 88 -0.41 -2.97 9.14
N GLY A 89 0.40 -3.12 8.10
CA GLY A 89 0.13 -3.98 6.95
C GLY A 89 1.06 -5.20 6.91
N ALA A 90 0.70 -6.16 6.09
CA ALA A 90 1.49 -7.36 5.82
C ALA A 90 1.87 -7.40 4.34
N TYR A 91 3.06 -7.90 4.00
CA TYR A 91 3.43 -8.15 2.62
C TYR A 91 3.92 -9.58 2.38
N ASP A 92 3.68 -10.04 1.16
CA ASP A 92 4.18 -11.28 0.60
C ASP A 92 5.25 -10.96 -0.44
N PHE A 93 6.46 -11.48 -0.27
CA PHE A 93 7.49 -11.40 -1.30
C PHE A 93 7.18 -12.43 -2.38
N ALA A 94 6.75 -11.97 -3.53
CA ALA A 94 6.26 -12.83 -4.60
C ALA A 94 7.38 -13.62 -5.29
N ARG A 95 7.10 -14.86 -5.59
CA ARG A 95 7.97 -15.76 -6.37
C ARG A 95 7.20 -16.30 -7.58
N PRO A 96 6.83 -15.40 -8.53
CA PRO A 96 6.09 -15.78 -9.74
C PRO A 96 6.87 -16.72 -10.66
N ASP A 97 8.20 -16.80 -10.44
CA ASP A 97 9.09 -17.76 -11.10
C ASP A 97 8.94 -19.20 -10.59
N LEU A 98 8.39 -19.39 -9.39
CA LEU A 98 8.30 -20.70 -8.73
C LEU A 98 6.86 -21.16 -8.51
N PHE A 99 5.94 -20.25 -8.24
CA PHE A 99 4.62 -20.63 -7.75
C PHE A 99 3.50 -19.90 -8.49
N SER A 100 2.34 -20.56 -8.51
CA SER A 100 1.11 -19.93 -8.98
C SER A 100 0.60 -18.89 -7.98
N PRO A 101 -0.14 -17.86 -8.44
CA PRO A 101 -0.70 -16.83 -7.56
C PRO A 101 -1.62 -17.44 -6.49
N ALA A 102 -2.42 -18.45 -6.83
CA ALA A 102 -3.30 -19.14 -5.87
C ALA A 102 -2.51 -19.88 -4.78
N THR A 103 -1.37 -20.47 -5.13
CA THR A 103 -0.50 -21.17 -4.16
C THR A 103 0.04 -20.18 -3.13
N GLU A 104 0.59 -19.06 -3.58
CA GLU A 104 1.15 -18.04 -2.68
C GLU A 104 0.05 -17.32 -1.87
N ALA A 105 -1.04 -16.94 -2.48
CA ALA A 105 -2.17 -16.31 -1.79
C ALA A 105 -2.74 -17.20 -0.66
N ASN A 106 -2.83 -18.51 -0.89
CA ASN A 106 -3.27 -19.45 0.13
C ASN A 106 -2.26 -19.57 1.28
N TYR A 107 -0.96 -19.64 0.95
CA TYR A 107 0.10 -19.74 1.96
C TYR A 107 0.21 -18.47 2.78
N PHE A 108 0.23 -17.31 2.13
CA PHE A 108 0.21 -15.99 2.76
C PHE A 108 -0.97 -15.85 3.74
N TRP A 109 -2.18 -16.14 3.25
CA TRP A 109 -3.38 -15.97 4.07
C TRP A 109 -3.45 -16.96 5.23
N ALA A 110 -3.02 -18.19 5.06
CA ALA A 110 -2.97 -19.17 6.14
C ALA A 110 -2.06 -18.73 7.29
N PHE A 111 -0.98 -18.00 6.98
CA PHE A 111 -0.05 -17.48 7.97
C PHE A 111 -0.45 -16.10 8.52
N ALA A 112 -0.75 -15.17 7.63
CA ALA A 112 -0.93 -13.76 7.98
C ALA A 112 -2.38 -13.37 8.29
N GLY A 113 -3.37 -14.08 7.75
CA GLY A 113 -4.78 -13.67 7.77
C GLY A 113 -5.34 -13.41 9.16
N GLY A 114 -4.93 -14.18 10.17
CA GLY A 114 -5.36 -13.97 11.55
C GLY A 114 -4.85 -12.67 12.20
N LYS A 115 -3.93 -11.95 11.55
CA LYS A 115 -3.42 -10.64 12.00
C LYS A 115 -3.97 -9.48 11.17
N ILE A 116 -4.61 -9.76 10.05
CA ILE A 116 -5.20 -8.79 9.12
C ILE A 116 -6.71 -8.74 9.37
N ILE A 117 -7.11 -8.02 10.40
CA ILE A 117 -8.48 -7.97 10.89
C ILE A 117 -9.00 -6.53 10.99
N ALA A 118 -10.30 -6.36 11.03
CA ALA A 118 -10.97 -5.05 11.15
C ALA A 118 -10.89 -4.49 12.58
N ASP A 119 -9.69 -4.17 13.05
CA ASP A 119 -9.37 -3.67 14.39
C ASP A 119 -9.06 -2.17 14.43
N GLY A 120 -9.19 -1.48 13.31
CA GLY A 120 -8.85 -0.06 13.16
C GLY A 120 -7.35 0.21 13.02
N HIS A 121 -6.51 -0.82 13.05
CA HIS A 121 -5.06 -0.73 12.94
C HIS A 121 -4.48 -1.61 11.82
N SER A 122 -5.28 -2.39 11.14
CA SER A 122 -4.83 -3.21 10.00
C SER A 122 -4.97 -2.47 8.69
N LEU A 123 -3.90 -2.47 7.91
CA LEU A 123 -3.90 -2.06 6.49
C LEU A 123 -4.11 -3.28 5.59
N TYR A 124 -4.56 -3.02 4.36
CA TYR A 124 -4.66 -4.03 3.33
C TYR A 124 -3.30 -4.66 3.04
N PRO A 125 -3.26 -5.97 2.77
CA PRO A 125 -2.03 -6.66 2.43
C PRO A 125 -1.49 -6.23 1.06
N MET A 126 -0.21 -6.45 0.87
CA MET A 126 0.54 -6.04 -0.31
C MET A 126 1.36 -7.19 -0.87
N VAL A 127 1.69 -7.08 -2.15
CA VAL A 127 2.65 -7.96 -2.83
C VAL A 127 3.90 -7.16 -3.13
N ASP A 128 5.01 -7.66 -2.66
CA ASP A 128 6.35 -7.23 -3.00
C ASP A 128 6.81 -8.00 -4.25
N PHE A 129 6.87 -7.30 -5.39
CA PHE A 129 7.08 -7.90 -6.69
C PHE A 129 8.41 -7.46 -7.27
N GLU A 130 9.47 -8.24 -7.01
CA GLU A 130 10.85 -7.91 -7.41
C GLU A 130 11.47 -8.97 -8.35
N VAL A 131 10.81 -10.12 -8.52
CA VAL A 131 11.33 -11.22 -9.32
C VAL A 131 10.72 -11.20 -10.70
N PHE A 132 11.47 -10.67 -11.67
CA PHE A 132 11.10 -10.55 -13.08
C PHE A 132 12.03 -11.42 -13.94
N ASN A 133 12.07 -12.71 -13.70
CA ASN A 133 13.02 -13.65 -14.30
C ASN A 133 12.70 -14.02 -15.76
N GLY A 134 12.38 -13.03 -16.59
CA GLY A 134 12.45 -13.15 -18.06
C GLY A 134 11.50 -14.13 -18.75
N HIS A 135 10.65 -14.82 -18.00
CA HIS A 135 9.82 -15.91 -18.55
C HIS A 135 8.44 -15.49 -18.98
N VAL A 136 8.00 -14.29 -18.61
CA VAL A 136 6.66 -13.79 -18.91
C VAL A 136 6.71 -12.28 -19.15
N GLY A 137 5.99 -11.80 -20.15
CA GLY A 137 5.89 -10.37 -20.43
C GLY A 137 5.02 -9.63 -19.39
N ALA A 138 5.03 -8.31 -19.44
CA ALA A 138 4.33 -7.42 -18.52
C ALA A 138 2.86 -7.81 -18.23
N SER A 139 2.11 -8.24 -19.25
CA SER A 139 0.73 -8.69 -19.09
C SER A 139 0.60 -9.92 -18.19
N SER A 140 1.60 -10.81 -18.22
CA SER A 140 1.60 -12.04 -17.40
C SER A 140 1.93 -11.75 -15.94
N TYR A 141 2.83 -10.81 -15.65
CA TYR A 141 3.09 -10.36 -14.28
C TYR A 141 1.88 -9.65 -13.69
N THR A 142 1.25 -8.76 -14.47
CA THR A 142 0.02 -8.10 -14.08
C THR A 142 -1.13 -9.11 -13.87
N ALA A 143 -1.25 -10.12 -14.72
CA ALA A 143 -2.24 -11.17 -14.56
C ALA A 143 -2.00 -12.03 -13.31
N TRP A 144 -0.74 -12.35 -13.01
CA TRP A 144 -0.35 -13.08 -11.81
C TRP A 144 -0.76 -12.31 -10.55
N PHE A 145 -0.38 -11.03 -10.49
CA PHE A 145 -0.73 -10.16 -9.37
C PHE A 145 -2.25 -10.01 -9.20
N ASN A 146 -2.99 -9.80 -10.28
CA ASN A 146 -4.44 -9.69 -10.22
C ASN A 146 -5.11 -10.96 -9.71
N ALA A 147 -4.59 -12.14 -10.08
CA ALA A 147 -5.07 -13.42 -9.58
C ALA A 147 -4.78 -13.58 -8.08
N TRP A 148 -3.54 -13.31 -7.62
CA TRP A 148 -3.18 -13.32 -6.21
C TRP A 148 -4.10 -12.37 -5.40
N SER A 149 -4.29 -11.15 -5.88
CA SER A 149 -5.13 -10.15 -5.23
C SER A 149 -6.59 -10.59 -5.15
N SER A 150 -7.11 -11.24 -6.19
CA SER A 150 -8.47 -11.78 -6.20
C SER A 150 -8.65 -12.91 -5.18
N ASP A 151 -7.65 -13.78 -5.07
CA ASP A 151 -7.67 -14.90 -4.12
C ASP A 151 -7.59 -14.41 -2.66
N VAL A 152 -6.74 -13.43 -2.36
CA VAL A 152 -6.68 -12.80 -1.03
C VAL A 152 -7.98 -12.07 -0.71
N LYS A 153 -8.51 -11.29 -1.67
CA LYS A 153 -9.78 -10.61 -1.52
C LYS A 153 -10.94 -11.56 -1.19
N ALA A 154 -11.00 -12.71 -1.85
CA ALA A 154 -12.04 -13.71 -1.60
C ALA A 154 -12.00 -14.25 -0.16
N LYS A 155 -10.84 -14.21 0.51
CA LYS A 155 -10.66 -14.67 1.89
C LYS A 155 -11.00 -13.61 2.94
N THR A 156 -10.93 -12.34 2.58
CA THR A 156 -11.15 -11.22 3.50
C THR A 156 -12.61 -10.81 3.64
N SER A 157 -13.47 -11.18 2.71
CA SER A 157 -14.84 -10.66 2.57
C SER A 157 -14.92 -9.12 2.45
N HIS A 158 -13.79 -8.46 2.26
CA HIS A 158 -13.68 -7.00 2.19
C HIS A 158 -13.26 -6.54 0.79
N PHE A 159 -13.58 -5.29 0.48
CA PHE A 159 -13.20 -4.69 -0.79
C PHE A 159 -11.74 -4.21 -0.70
N LEU A 160 -10.80 -5.09 -1.06
CA LEU A 160 -9.38 -4.73 -1.12
C LEU A 160 -9.07 -4.01 -2.43
N ARG A 161 -8.32 -2.91 -2.31
CA ARG A 161 -7.53 -2.40 -3.43
C ARG A 161 -6.16 -3.07 -3.36
N PRO A 162 -5.81 -3.88 -4.35
CA PRO A 162 -4.49 -4.49 -4.36
C PRO A 162 -3.41 -3.42 -4.49
N VAL A 163 -2.34 -3.57 -3.69
CA VAL A 163 -1.14 -2.74 -3.77
C VAL A 163 0.01 -3.62 -4.19
N ILE A 164 0.73 -3.20 -5.22
CA ILE A 164 1.92 -3.88 -5.71
C ILE A 164 3.14 -3.00 -5.48
N TYR A 165 4.13 -3.56 -4.78
CA TYR A 165 5.45 -2.94 -4.68
C TYR A 165 6.33 -3.40 -5.84
N ALA A 166 7.05 -2.46 -6.43
CA ALA A 166 8.11 -2.73 -7.38
C ALA A 166 9.02 -1.50 -7.52
N SER A 167 10.25 -1.73 -8.01
CA SER A 167 11.17 -0.64 -8.35
C SER A 167 10.63 0.23 -9.49
N ALA A 168 10.86 1.53 -9.41
CA ALA A 168 10.38 2.48 -10.41
C ALA A 168 10.91 2.18 -11.82
N GLY A 169 12.22 1.97 -11.95
CA GLY A 169 12.87 1.85 -13.24
C GLY A 169 12.72 0.50 -13.93
N ASN A 170 12.73 -0.59 -13.17
CA ASN A 170 12.67 -1.95 -13.73
C ASN A 170 11.30 -2.58 -13.50
N GLY A 171 10.87 -2.70 -12.26
CA GLY A 171 9.65 -3.40 -11.91
C GLY A 171 8.39 -2.77 -12.44
N MET A 172 8.20 -1.46 -12.27
CA MET A 172 7.00 -0.78 -12.77
C MET A 172 6.92 -0.75 -14.29
N CYS A 173 8.07 -0.83 -15.00
CA CYS A 173 8.09 -0.94 -16.46
C CYS A 173 7.60 -2.30 -16.97
N ASP A 174 7.74 -3.33 -16.17
CA ASP A 174 7.34 -4.70 -16.52
C ASP A 174 5.87 -5.01 -16.17
N LEU A 175 5.15 -4.03 -15.66
CA LEU A 175 3.72 -4.14 -15.35
C LEU A 175 2.89 -3.38 -16.38
N THR A 176 1.76 -3.95 -16.79
CA THR A 176 0.78 -3.22 -17.59
C THR A 176 -0.03 -2.31 -16.71
N THR A 177 -0.23 -1.07 -17.16
CA THR A 177 -1.11 -0.12 -16.47
C THR A 177 -2.54 -0.63 -16.44
N SER A 178 -3.15 -0.64 -15.26
CA SER A 178 -4.52 -1.09 -15.06
C SER A 178 -5.11 -0.38 -13.85
N CYS A 179 -6.40 -0.05 -13.91
CA CYS A 179 -7.12 0.53 -12.77
C CYS A 179 -7.23 -0.37 -11.54
N VAL A 180 -6.83 -1.62 -11.63
CA VAL A 180 -6.80 -2.55 -10.48
C VAL A 180 -5.49 -2.51 -9.70
N LEU A 181 -4.47 -1.84 -10.24
CA LEU A 181 -3.16 -1.71 -9.59
C LEU A 181 -3.09 -0.41 -8.80
N SER A 182 -2.67 -0.51 -7.54
CA SER A 182 -2.20 0.60 -6.72
C SER A 182 -0.71 0.42 -6.53
N ALA A 183 0.09 1.46 -6.81
CA ALA A 183 1.53 1.36 -6.83
C ALA A 183 2.17 1.74 -5.48
N TRP A 184 3.02 0.86 -4.95
CA TRP A 184 4.04 1.19 -3.97
C TRP A 184 5.39 1.19 -4.70
N VAL A 185 5.89 2.36 -4.96
CA VAL A 185 7.03 2.57 -5.86
C VAL A 185 8.31 2.65 -5.06
N ALA A 186 9.29 1.79 -5.33
CA ALA A 186 10.62 1.95 -4.78
C ALA A 186 11.48 2.82 -5.73
N HIS A 187 11.86 4.00 -5.27
CA HIS A 187 12.75 4.88 -6.00
C HIS A 187 13.54 5.79 -5.04
N TYR A 188 14.84 5.53 -4.95
CA TYR A 188 15.75 6.27 -4.09
C TYR A 188 16.37 7.44 -4.85
N ASN A 189 15.52 8.42 -5.18
CA ASN A 189 15.86 9.55 -6.04
C ASN A 189 16.48 10.75 -5.30
N GLY A 190 16.61 10.64 -3.97
CA GLY A 190 17.18 11.71 -3.13
C GLY A 190 16.20 12.84 -2.79
N GLU A 191 14.96 12.73 -3.22
CA GLU A 191 13.90 13.68 -2.88
C GLU A 191 13.54 13.63 -1.39
N ASN A 192 12.95 14.70 -0.91
CA ASN A 192 12.50 14.78 0.48
C ASN A 192 11.26 13.90 0.70
N LEU A 193 11.31 13.01 1.68
CA LEU A 193 10.22 12.09 2.03
C LEU A 193 8.86 12.80 2.18
N TYR A 194 8.84 13.99 2.77
CA TYR A 194 7.60 14.68 3.09
C TYR A 194 7.03 15.49 1.92
N THR A 195 7.83 15.86 0.92
CA THR A 195 7.41 16.79 -0.14
C THR A 195 7.70 16.30 -1.56
N GLY A 196 8.52 15.27 -1.71
CA GLY A 196 8.90 14.70 -3.00
C GLY A 196 7.88 13.67 -3.52
N ASN A 197 8.19 13.10 -4.67
CA ASN A 197 7.41 12.05 -5.28
C ASN A 197 8.31 11.01 -5.98
N PRO A 198 7.85 9.74 -6.15
CA PRO A 198 8.68 8.67 -6.69
C PRO A 198 9.00 8.81 -8.18
N TRP A 199 8.32 9.67 -8.92
CA TRP A 199 8.49 9.76 -10.37
C TRP A 199 9.53 10.79 -10.80
N ASP A 200 9.97 11.66 -9.88
CA ASP A 200 10.97 12.68 -10.19
C ASP A 200 12.34 12.04 -10.43
N GLY A 201 12.99 12.45 -11.52
CA GLY A 201 14.29 11.91 -11.92
C GLY A 201 14.28 10.48 -12.48
N CYS A 202 13.11 9.91 -12.71
CA CYS A 202 12.99 8.55 -13.22
C CYS A 202 13.29 8.44 -14.72
N CYS A 203 13.54 7.21 -15.19
CA CYS A 203 13.76 6.88 -16.61
C CYS A 203 12.49 7.05 -17.44
N SER A 204 12.59 6.94 -18.79
CA SER A 204 11.47 7.13 -19.70
C SER A 204 10.30 6.13 -19.53
N CYS A 205 10.54 4.97 -18.93
CA CYS A 205 9.49 4.00 -18.62
C CYS A 205 8.77 4.29 -17.30
N CYS A 206 9.27 5.23 -16.51
CA CYS A 206 8.65 5.67 -15.26
C CYS A 206 7.40 6.55 -15.48
N ASN A 207 6.93 6.70 -16.69
CA ASN A 207 5.59 7.19 -17.00
C ASN A 207 4.51 6.16 -16.65
N TYR A 208 4.77 5.29 -15.66
CA TYR A 208 3.72 4.49 -15.07
C TYR A 208 2.68 5.44 -14.48
N VAL A 209 1.61 5.53 -15.21
CA VAL A 209 0.43 6.27 -14.77
C VAL A 209 -0.52 5.22 -14.23
N ASP A 210 -0.78 5.24 -12.94
CA ASP A 210 -1.98 4.57 -12.45
C ASP A 210 -3.17 5.23 -13.16
N PRO A 211 -3.84 4.55 -14.10
CA PRO A 211 -4.91 5.14 -14.88
C PRO A 211 -6.11 5.54 -14.01
N CYS A 212 -6.17 5.07 -12.76
CA CYS A 212 -7.20 5.44 -11.79
C CYS A 212 -6.86 6.76 -11.08
N THR A 213 -5.60 7.10 -10.94
CA THR A 213 -5.15 8.26 -10.14
C THR A 213 -4.39 9.31 -10.94
N LYS A 214 -4.17 9.10 -12.26
CA LYS A 214 -3.50 10.04 -13.17
C LYS A 214 -2.16 10.54 -12.61
N ASN A 215 -1.14 9.71 -12.62
CA ASN A 215 0.19 9.91 -12.02
C ASN A 215 0.20 9.74 -10.47
N GLY A 216 -0.82 9.10 -9.92
CA GLY A 216 -0.83 8.78 -8.49
C GLY A 216 0.09 7.62 -8.17
N TRP A 217 0.56 7.65 -6.98
CA TRP A 217 1.17 6.53 -6.29
C TRP A 217 0.44 6.35 -4.95
N THR A 218 0.46 5.13 -4.43
CA THR A 218 -0.17 4.86 -3.13
C THR A 218 0.88 4.95 -2.03
N TYR A 219 2.03 4.31 -2.23
CA TYR A 219 3.17 4.40 -1.33
C TYR A 219 4.45 4.60 -2.13
N TRP A 220 5.44 5.16 -1.50
CA TRP A 220 6.75 5.38 -2.06
C TRP A 220 7.82 4.95 -1.06
N GLN A 221 8.61 3.95 -1.39
CA GLN A 221 9.81 3.62 -0.62
C GLN A 221 10.94 4.55 -1.08
N VAL A 222 11.32 5.44 -0.17
CA VAL A 222 12.22 6.56 -0.42
C VAL A 222 13.69 6.16 -0.26
N SER A 223 13.94 5.22 0.65
CA SER A 223 15.28 4.80 1.04
C SER A 223 15.23 3.41 1.66
N SER A 224 16.32 2.64 1.47
CA SER A 224 16.56 1.36 2.16
C SER A 224 17.67 1.46 3.22
N THR A 225 18.13 2.67 3.54
CA THR A 225 19.25 2.90 4.47
C THR A 225 18.91 3.92 5.55
N GLY A 226 17.62 4.10 5.82
CA GLY A 226 17.14 5.00 6.87
C GLY A 226 17.55 4.55 8.27
N SER A 227 17.57 5.48 9.20
CA SER A 227 17.80 5.21 10.63
C SER A 227 16.69 5.86 11.45
N ILE A 228 16.03 5.06 12.26
CA ILE A 228 14.93 5.51 13.13
C ILE A 228 15.13 4.97 14.55
N CYS A 229 14.72 5.72 15.54
CA CYS A 229 14.76 5.25 16.93
C CYS A 229 13.90 3.99 17.10
N GLY A 230 14.37 3.09 17.93
CA GLY A 230 13.69 1.81 18.20
C GLY A 230 14.08 0.67 17.26
N ILE A 231 14.86 0.93 16.22
CA ILE A 231 15.43 -0.09 15.32
C ILE A 231 16.93 0.09 15.25
N SER A 232 17.67 -1.01 15.30
CA SER A 232 19.12 -1.03 15.09
C SER A 232 19.42 -1.40 13.64
N GLY A 233 20.25 -0.59 12.97
CA GLY A 233 20.62 -0.80 11.57
C GLY A 233 19.70 -0.08 10.58
N ASN A 234 19.80 -0.47 9.33
CA ASN A 234 19.04 0.13 8.23
C ASN A 234 17.56 -0.24 8.28
N THR A 235 16.75 0.72 7.91
CA THR A 235 15.29 0.57 7.83
C THR A 235 14.80 1.22 6.54
N ASP A 236 13.86 0.58 5.88
CA ASP A 236 13.21 1.12 4.70
C ASP A 236 12.22 2.21 5.11
N PHE A 237 12.35 3.37 4.46
CA PHE A 237 11.51 4.55 4.73
C PHE A 237 10.49 4.74 3.63
N ASP A 238 9.23 4.92 4.04
CA ASP A 238 8.09 5.03 3.17
C ASP A 238 7.35 6.33 3.33
N ALA A 239 6.74 6.77 2.24
CA ALA A 239 5.84 7.91 2.18
C ALA A 239 4.45 7.49 1.70
N TYR A 240 3.41 8.08 2.26
CA TYR A 240 2.04 8.01 1.79
C TYR A 240 1.53 9.43 1.52
N PRO A 241 0.95 9.73 0.34
CA PRO A 241 0.73 11.11 -0.12
C PRO A 241 -0.47 11.82 0.51
N LEU A 242 -1.09 11.25 1.52
CA LEU A 242 -2.30 11.79 2.15
C LEU A 242 -2.19 11.71 3.68
N SER A 243 -3.21 12.22 4.38
CA SER A 243 -3.27 12.19 5.84
C SER A 243 -3.50 10.79 6.42
N LEU A 244 -3.24 10.62 7.72
CA LEU A 244 -3.49 9.38 8.46
C LEU A 244 -4.98 8.98 8.39
N SER A 245 -5.89 9.93 8.48
CA SER A 245 -7.34 9.65 8.38
C SER A 245 -7.72 9.08 7.00
N LEU A 246 -7.08 9.56 5.94
CA LEU A 246 -7.29 9.05 4.59
C LEU A 246 -6.58 7.71 4.36
N LEU A 247 -5.40 7.48 4.97
CA LEU A 247 -4.77 6.17 4.98
C LEU A 247 -5.72 5.13 5.58
N ILE A 248 -6.26 5.37 6.77
CA ILE A 248 -7.22 4.48 7.44
C ILE A 248 -8.49 4.30 6.60
N SER A 249 -8.99 5.38 5.99
CA SER A 249 -10.20 5.34 5.18
C SER A 249 -10.05 4.50 3.90
N TYR A 250 -8.91 4.61 3.22
CA TYR A 250 -8.70 3.99 1.92
C TYR A 250 -7.97 2.65 1.97
N GLN A 251 -7.10 2.47 2.96
CA GLN A 251 -6.23 1.30 3.07
C GLN A 251 -6.49 0.47 4.33
N GLY A 252 -7.33 0.94 5.24
CA GLY A 252 -7.68 0.21 6.46
C GLY A 252 -8.64 -0.96 6.18
N VAL A 253 -8.41 -2.10 6.81
CA VAL A 253 -9.30 -3.26 6.79
C VAL A 253 -10.59 -2.93 7.55
N LYS A 254 -11.75 -3.20 6.93
CA LYS A 254 -13.08 -2.87 7.45
C LYS A 254 -13.91 -4.11 7.68
#